data_94fdfe734a9de5cd2265cc823a90d917
#
_entry.id   94fdfe734a9de5cd2265cc823a90d917
#
_cell.length_a   1.000
_cell.length_b   1.000
_cell.length_c   1.000
_cell.angle_alpha   90.00
_cell.angle_beta   90.00
_cell.angle_gamma   90.00
#
_symmetry.space_group_name_H-M   'P 1'
#
loop_
_entity.id
_entity.type
_entity.pdbx_description
1 polymer ?
#
loop_
_entity_poly.entity_id
_entity_poly.type
_entity_poly.pdbx_seq_one_letter_code
_entity_poly.pdbx_strand_id
1 'polypeptide(L)'
;MDRAIIHLNVTDFAVAVERIEDSSLRTTPLIVASGAAEKSRTLVFDMSEEAYQDGVRKGMSLSQARSYCRSARIISPRPELYRRAMTALVQRVSHYTPLVEPGEEDGHLFMDVTGTHRLFGPAPDVAWRLRRELSATLGLDPVWSVASSKLVSKVASRVVRPHGEYIVGAGEEDVFLAPLPLSILPGVTAE
;
A
#
# COMPACT_ATOMS: atom_id res chain seq x y z
N MET A 1 7.46 -15.04 -24.04
CA MET A 1 8.06 -14.27 -22.91
C MET A 1 6.93 -13.97 -21.97
N ASP A 2 6.99 -14.50 -20.77
CA ASP A 2 5.89 -14.39 -19.84
C ASP A 2 5.81 -12.95 -19.30
N ARG A 3 4.59 -12.49 -19.11
CA ARG A 3 4.35 -11.14 -18.58
C ARG A 3 4.77 -11.11 -17.11
N ALA A 4 5.40 -10.01 -16.71
CA ALA A 4 5.87 -9.80 -15.34
C ALA A 4 5.40 -8.44 -14.81
N ILE A 5 4.41 -8.48 -13.93
CA ILE A 5 3.84 -7.31 -13.27
C ILE A 5 4.29 -7.30 -11.82
N ILE A 6 4.95 -6.23 -11.42
CA ILE A 6 5.25 -5.94 -10.01
C ILE A 6 4.12 -5.04 -9.47
N HIS A 7 3.55 -5.39 -8.34
CA HIS A 7 2.70 -4.51 -7.55
C HIS A 7 3.44 -4.09 -6.29
N LEU A 8 3.61 -2.80 -6.09
CA LEU A 8 4.12 -2.21 -4.84
C LEU A 8 2.96 -1.58 -4.09
N ASN A 9 2.97 -1.72 -2.76
CA ASN A 9 1.95 -1.14 -1.91
C ASN A 9 2.52 -0.75 -0.54
N VAL A 10 2.62 0.54 -0.31
CA VAL A 10 2.94 1.09 1.01
C VAL A 10 1.66 1.03 1.85
N THR A 11 1.61 0.10 2.80
CA THR A 11 0.46 -0.06 3.69
C THR A 11 0.29 1.20 4.53
N ASP A 12 -0.96 1.61 4.75
CA ASP A 12 -1.32 2.80 5.52
C ASP A 12 -0.51 4.04 5.09
N PHE A 13 -0.56 4.31 3.78
CA PHE A 13 0.33 5.26 3.12
C PHE A 13 0.34 6.65 3.75
N ALA A 14 -0.84 7.21 4.06
CA ALA A 14 -0.92 8.52 4.68
C ALA A 14 -0.22 8.52 6.06
N VAL A 15 -0.45 7.48 6.86
CA VAL A 15 0.21 7.30 8.16
C VAL A 15 1.73 7.14 8.00
N ALA A 16 2.17 6.34 7.02
CA ALA A 16 3.59 6.15 6.76
C ALA A 16 4.28 7.48 6.44
N VAL A 17 3.67 8.29 5.57
CA VAL A 17 4.19 9.62 5.21
C VAL A 17 4.18 10.58 6.40
N GLU A 18 3.12 10.59 7.22
CA GLU A 18 3.05 11.41 8.43
C GLU A 18 4.15 11.05 9.44
N ARG A 19 4.43 9.75 9.61
CA ARG A 19 5.49 9.24 10.51
C ARG A 19 6.91 9.53 10.02
N ILE A 20 7.10 9.74 8.72
CA ILE A 20 8.38 10.20 8.14
C ILE A 20 8.59 11.67 8.49
N GLU A 21 7.58 12.51 8.34
CA GLU A 21 7.64 13.94 8.62
C GLU A 21 7.76 14.25 10.12
N ASP A 22 7.01 13.50 10.95
CA ASP A 22 7.01 13.66 12.41
C ASP A 22 7.30 12.33 13.11
N SER A 23 8.54 12.16 13.52
CA SER A 23 9.01 10.95 14.21
C SER A 23 8.30 10.69 15.55
N SER A 24 7.69 11.71 16.19
CA SER A 24 6.91 11.55 17.42
C SER A 24 5.64 10.71 17.24
N LEU A 25 5.20 10.53 15.98
CA LEU A 25 4.03 9.73 15.63
C LEU A 25 4.31 8.23 15.49
N ARG A 26 5.59 7.81 15.57
CA ARG A 26 5.98 6.41 15.30
C ARG A 26 5.53 5.42 16.36
N THR A 27 5.40 5.86 17.60
CA THR A 27 5.11 5.00 18.75
C THR A 27 3.66 5.11 19.24
N THR A 28 2.83 5.86 18.52
CA THR A 28 1.43 6.11 18.92
C THR A 28 0.48 5.58 17.86
N PRO A 29 -0.63 4.94 18.23
CA PRO A 29 -1.71 4.67 17.28
C PRO A 29 -2.16 5.98 16.62
N LEU A 30 -2.35 5.96 15.30
CA LEU A 30 -2.64 7.16 14.52
C LEU A 30 -3.90 6.96 13.69
N ILE A 31 -4.75 7.98 13.68
CA ILE A 31 -5.93 8.06 12.81
C ILE A 31 -5.83 9.36 12.01
N VAL A 32 -5.83 9.24 10.69
CA VAL A 32 -5.93 10.36 9.77
C VAL A 32 -7.40 10.54 9.42
N ALA A 33 -7.99 11.69 9.77
CA ALA A 33 -9.41 11.94 9.52
C ALA A 33 -9.63 13.40 9.13
N SER A 34 -10.46 13.62 8.10
CA SER A 34 -10.78 14.97 7.61
C SER A 34 -11.84 15.65 8.49
N GLY A 35 -11.53 16.86 8.95
CA GLY A 35 -12.46 17.76 9.60
C GLY A 35 -12.14 18.05 11.07
N ALA A 36 -12.40 19.27 11.48
CA ALA A 36 -12.33 19.67 12.88
C ALA A 36 -13.26 18.80 13.74
N ALA A 37 -12.87 18.56 14.97
CA ALA A 37 -13.45 17.63 15.94
C ALA A 37 -14.98 17.69 16.19
N GLU A 38 -15.70 18.56 15.51
CA GLU A 38 -17.10 18.89 15.80
C GLU A 38 -18.13 18.51 14.71
N LYS A 39 -17.69 17.99 13.54
CA LYS A 39 -18.66 17.58 12.51
C LYS A 39 -18.93 16.08 12.60
N SER A 40 -20.17 15.74 12.90
CA SER A 40 -20.72 14.38 13.02
C SER A 40 -20.56 13.47 11.78
N ARG A 41 -19.89 13.94 10.72
CA ARG A 41 -19.65 13.24 9.45
C ARG A 41 -18.16 13.08 9.11
N THR A 42 -17.26 13.31 10.07
CA THR A 42 -15.84 13.08 9.84
C THR A 42 -15.56 11.59 9.74
N LEU A 43 -14.98 11.16 8.62
CA LEU A 43 -14.65 9.76 8.36
C LEU A 43 -13.14 9.53 8.47
N VAL A 44 -12.78 8.33 8.90
CA VAL A 44 -11.41 7.84 8.88
C VAL A 44 -10.92 7.74 7.44
N PHE A 45 -9.91 8.53 7.09
CA PHE A 45 -9.24 8.49 5.79
C PHE A 45 -8.18 7.38 5.76
N ASP A 46 -7.35 7.32 6.82
CA ASP A 46 -6.33 6.29 6.99
C ASP A 46 -6.08 6.04 8.49
N MET A 47 -5.49 4.91 8.83
CA MET A 47 -5.14 4.58 10.21
C MET A 47 -3.88 3.73 10.24
N SER A 48 -3.19 3.77 11.37
CA SER A 48 -2.03 2.93 11.61
C SER A 48 -2.43 1.48 11.91
N GLU A 49 -1.48 0.57 11.76
CA GLU A 49 -1.67 -0.85 12.05
C GLU A 49 -2.16 -1.06 13.49
N GLU A 50 -1.64 -0.30 14.46
CA GLU A 50 -2.07 -0.40 15.85
C GLU A 50 -3.56 -0.04 16.01
N ALA A 51 -4.00 1.04 15.34
CA ALA A 51 -5.41 1.42 15.37
C ALA A 51 -6.30 0.41 14.59
N TYR A 52 -5.77 -0.18 13.53
CA TYR A 52 -6.44 -1.26 12.81
C TYR A 52 -6.64 -2.50 13.68
N GLN A 53 -5.64 -2.90 14.47
CA GLN A 53 -5.73 -4.02 15.41
C GLN A 53 -6.78 -3.77 16.50
N ASP A 54 -6.93 -2.51 16.95
CA ASP A 54 -7.98 -2.09 17.86
C ASP A 54 -9.39 -2.07 17.24
N GLY A 55 -9.52 -2.31 15.93
CA GLY A 55 -10.79 -2.40 15.22
C GLY A 55 -11.18 -1.17 14.40
N VAL A 56 -10.32 -0.16 14.28
CA VAL A 56 -10.57 1.01 13.41
C VAL A 56 -10.49 0.59 11.93
N ARG A 57 -11.36 1.17 11.10
CA ARG A 57 -11.42 0.88 9.65
C ARG A 57 -11.58 2.18 8.86
N LYS A 58 -11.04 2.22 7.63
CA LYS A 58 -11.27 3.32 6.66
C LYS A 58 -12.76 3.49 6.40
N GLY A 59 -13.20 4.74 6.30
CA GLY A 59 -14.62 5.07 6.12
C GLY A 59 -15.48 5.01 7.39
N MET A 60 -14.94 4.53 8.51
CA MET A 60 -15.63 4.57 9.80
C MET A 60 -15.80 6.02 10.28
N SER A 61 -16.88 6.32 11.02
CA SER A 61 -17.01 7.64 11.64
C SER A 61 -15.93 7.85 12.71
N LEU A 62 -15.42 9.08 12.82
CA LEU A 62 -14.38 9.39 13.80
C LEU A 62 -14.83 9.12 15.24
N SER A 63 -16.12 9.35 15.55
CA SER A 63 -16.68 9.04 16.87
C SER A 63 -16.62 7.55 17.18
N GLN A 64 -16.95 6.71 16.21
CA GLN A 64 -16.85 5.26 16.33
C GLN A 64 -15.39 4.81 16.43
N ALA A 65 -14.50 5.35 15.58
CA ALA A 65 -13.07 5.03 15.63
C ALA A 65 -12.46 5.35 17.01
N ARG A 66 -12.84 6.49 17.63
CA ARG A 66 -12.42 6.83 18.99
C ARG A 66 -12.91 5.88 20.07
N SER A 67 -14.05 5.23 19.87
CA SER A 67 -14.53 4.22 20.83
C SER A 67 -13.72 2.92 20.78
N TYR A 68 -13.17 2.59 19.61
CA TYR A 68 -12.29 1.43 19.42
C TYR A 68 -10.85 1.72 19.89
N CYS A 69 -10.24 2.81 19.45
CA CYS A 69 -8.87 3.15 19.82
C CYS A 69 -8.82 4.52 20.52
N ARG A 70 -8.98 4.52 21.84
CA ARG A 70 -9.01 5.74 22.67
C ARG A 70 -7.66 6.44 22.77
N SER A 71 -6.58 5.68 22.64
CA SER A 71 -5.20 6.18 22.70
C SER A 71 -4.72 6.81 21.38
N ALA A 72 -5.50 6.67 20.30
CA ALA A 72 -5.08 7.15 19.00
C ALA A 72 -4.97 8.68 18.94
N ARG A 73 -3.85 9.15 18.42
CA ARG A 73 -3.68 10.54 18.01
C ARG A 73 -4.41 10.76 16.70
N ILE A 74 -5.22 11.81 16.64
CA ILE A 74 -5.99 12.16 15.44
C ILE A 74 -5.33 13.35 14.78
N ILE A 75 -5.08 13.22 13.47
CA ILE A 75 -4.51 14.29 12.64
C ILE A 75 -5.37 14.52 11.40
N SER A 76 -5.30 15.74 10.89
CA SER A 76 -5.94 16.09 9.62
C SER A 76 -5.10 15.60 8.44
N PRO A 77 -5.73 15.10 7.34
CA PRO A 77 -5.00 14.69 6.15
C PRO A 77 -4.28 15.87 5.50
N ARG A 78 -3.10 15.61 4.93
CA ARG A 78 -2.28 16.57 4.19
C ARG A 78 -2.10 16.12 2.73
N PRO A 79 -3.12 16.28 1.85
CA PRO A 79 -3.12 15.73 0.49
C PRO A 79 -1.88 16.12 -0.34
N GLU A 80 -1.42 17.38 -0.22
CA GLU A 80 -0.22 17.86 -0.93
C GLU A 80 1.04 17.09 -0.53
N LEU A 81 1.15 16.72 0.74
CA LEU A 81 2.26 15.91 1.23
C LEU A 81 2.20 14.50 0.65
N TYR A 82 1.01 13.88 0.63
CA TYR A 82 0.81 12.53 0.09
C TYR A 82 1.08 12.50 -1.41
N ARG A 83 0.63 13.51 -2.16
CA ARG A 83 0.91 13.66 -3.59
C ARG A 83 2.41 13.76 -3.87
N ARG A 84 3.14 14.57 -3.08
CA ARG A 84 4.61 14.68 -3.21
C ARG A 84 5.30 13.33 -2.94
N ALA A 85 4.89 12.62 -1.91
CA ALA A 85 5.43 11.30 -1.59
C ALA A 85 5.15 10.29 -2.70
N MET A 86 3.92 10.27 -3.24
CA MET A 86 3.57 9.40 -4.37
C MET A 86 4.36 9.76 -5.65
N THR A 87 4.54 11.05 -5.94
CA THR A 87 5.37 11.51 -7.07
C THR A 87 6.81 11.02 -6.92
N ALA A 88 7.40 11.15 -5.73
CA ALA A 88 8.76 10.67 -5.47
C ALA A 88 8.86 9.15 -5.63
N LEU A 89 7.86 8.40 -5.19
CA LEU A 89 7.79 6.95 -5.36
C LEU A 89 7.74 6.58 -6.85
N VAL A 90 6.86 7.21 -7.64
CA VAL A 90 6.74 6.99 -9.09
C VAL A 90 8.06 7.33 -9.81
N GLN A 91 8.70 8.42 -9.47
CA GLN A 91 9.99 8.80 -10.06
C GLN A 91 11.06 7.71 -9.86
N ARG A 92 11.13 7.09 -8.67
CA ARG A 92 12.10 6.01 -8.40
C ARG A 92 11.82 4.77 -9.23
N VAL A 93 10.58 4.33 -9.29
CA VAL A 93 10.23 3.11 -10.02
C VAL A 93 10.35 3.28 -11.54
N SER A 94 10.18 4.49 -12.06
CA SER A 94 10.29 4.80 -13.50
C SER A 94 11.69 4.58 -14.09
N HIS A 95 12.72 4.43 -13.27
CA HIS A 95 14.05 4.03 -13.72
C HIS A 95 14.11 2.60 -14.27
N TYR A 96 13.21 1.74 -13.85
CA TYR A 96 13.18 0.32 -14.23
C TYR A 96 12.26 0.04 -15.40
N THR A 97 11.21 0.83 -15.57
CA THR A 97 10.26 0.71 -16.67
C THR A 97 9.48 2.01 -16.84
N PRO A 98 9.17 2.43 -18.09
CA PRO A 98 8.24 3.52 -18.32
C PRO A 98 6.77 3.13 -18.11
N LEU A 99 6.48 1.83 -18.02
CA LEU A 99 5.11 1.30 -17.87
C LEU A 99 4.74 1.22 -16.40
N VAL A 100 4.48 2.37 -15.81
CA VAL A 100 4.06 2.52 -14.41
C VAL A 100 2.63 3.03 -14.36
N GLU A 101 1.79 2.37 -13.58
CA GLU A 101 0.41 2.79 -13.30
C GLU A 101 0.26 3.03 -11.81
N PRO A 102 0.30 4.30 -11.36
CA PRO A 102 0.08 4.66 -9.98
C PRO A 102 -1.40 4.56 -9.59
N GLY A 103 -1.66 4.30 -8.32
CA GLY A 103 -2.97 4.46 -7.71
C GLY A 103 -3.30 5.92 -7.38
N GLU A 104 -4.46 6.13 -6.77
CA GLU A 104 -4.98 7.46 -6.41
C GLU A 104 -4.35 7.99 -5.10
N GLU A 105 -3.05 8.29 -5.13
CA GLU A 105 -2.30 8.86 -3.98
C GLU A 105 -2.39 7.98 -2.69
N ASP A 106 -2.54 6.68 -2.86
CA ASP A 106 -2.79 5.70 -1.80
C ASP A 106 -1.62 4.74 -1.54
N GLY A 107 -0.45 5.05 -2.12
CA GLY A 107 0.79 4.31 -1.89
C GLY A 107 0.93 3.03 -2.67
N HIS A 108 0.02 2.72 -3.61
CA HIS A 108 0.19 1.56 -4.47
C HIS A 108 0.44 1.94 -5.94
N LEU A 109 1.15 1.08 -6.64
CA LEU A 109 1.36 1.18 -8.08
C LEU A 109 1.64 -0.19 -8.70
N PHE A 110 1.41 -0.26 -10.02
CA PHE A 110 1.83 -1.38 -10.84
C PHE A 110 2.98 -0.97 -11.75
N MET A 111 3.89 -1.92 -11.99
CA MET A 111 4.99 -1.79 -12.93
C MET A 111 4.95 -3.00 -13.87
N ASP A 112 4.92 -2.76 -15.17
CA ASP A 112 5.15 -3.84 -16.14
C ASP A 112 6.64 -3.89 -16.48
N VAL A 113 7.31 -4.92 -16.00
CA VAL A 113 8.75 -5.16 -16.23
C VAL A 113 9.00 -6.27 -17.24
N THR A 114 7.98 -6.61 -18.03
CA THR A 114 8.10 -7.60 -19.11
C THR A 114 9.21 -7.19 -20.05
N GLY A 115 10.15 -8.10 -20.32
CA GLY A 115 11.26 -7.85 -21.24
C GLY A 115 12.47 -7.12 -20.67
N THR A 116 12.38 -6.58 -19.46
CA THR A 116 13.49 -5.81 -18.86
C THR A 116 14.58 -6.68 -18.22
N HIS A 117 14.39 -7.99 -18.16
CA HIS A 117 15.27 -8.93 -17.42
C HIS A 117 16.74 -8.90 -17.82
N ARG A 118 17.04 -8.56 -19.10
CA ARG A 118 18.43 -8.43 -19.57
C ARG A 118 19.13 -7.18 -19.04
N LEU A 119 18.36 -6.16 -18.67
CA LEU A 119 18.89 -4.90 -18.15
C LEU A 119 18.96 -4.91 -16.62
N PHE A 120 17.90 -5.42 -15.99
CA PHE A 120 17.71 -5.27 -14.55
C PHE A 120 17.65 -6.60 -13.79
N GLY A 121 17.69 -7.75 -14.48
CA GLY A 121 17.53 -9.07 -13.87
C GLY A 121 16.07 -9.48 -13.72
N PRO A 122 15.80 -10.59 -13.01
CA PRO A 122 14.45 -11.11 -12.78
C PRO A 122 13.56 -10.11 -12.05
N ALA A 123 12.24 -10.16 -12.31
CA ALA A 123 11.26 -9.26 -11.69
C ALA A 123 11.28 -9.28 -10.15
N PRO A 124 11.45 -10.43 -9.47
CA PRO A 124 11.59 -10.47 -8.02
C PRO A 124 12.81 -9.69 -7.51
N ASP A 125 13.95 -9.78 -8.20
CA ASP A 125 15.16 -9.05 -7.83
C ASP A 125 14.99 -7.53 -8.01
N VAL A 126 14.24 -7.12 -9.05
CA VAL A 126 13.88 -5.71 -9.28
C VAL A 126 13.00 -5.22 -8.13
N ALA A 127 11.96 -5.98 -7.77
CA ALA A 127 11.05 -5.60 -6.69
C ALA A 127 11.78 -5.50 -5.33
N TRP A 128 12.64 -6.45 -5.02
CA TRP A 128 13.44 -6.46 -3.79
C TRP A 128 14.40 -5.27 -3.72
N ARG A 129 15.11 -4.96 -4.81
CA ARG A 129 16.01 -3.79 -4.86
C ARG A 129 15.24 -2.48 -4.71
N LEU A 130 14.08 -2.37 -5.38
CA LEU A 130 13.20 -1.21 -5.24
C LEU A 130 12.75 -1.02 -3.80
N ARG A 131 12.25 -2.07 -3.14
CA ARG A 131 11.86 -1.99 -1.73
C ARG A 131 13.01 -1.43 -0.88
N ARG A 132 14.22 -1.95 -1.04
CA ARG A 132 15.39 -1.47 -0.31
C ARG A 132 15.74 -0.01 -0.62
N GLU A 133 15.67 0.37 -1.90
CA GLU A 133 15.92 1.75 -2.32
C GLU A 133 14.88 2.70 -1.74
N LEU A 134 13.59 2.37 -1.82
CA LEU A 134 12.49 3.18 -1.30
C LEU A 134 12.59 3.32 0.23
N SER A 135 12.91 2.25 0.93
CA SER A 135 13.12 2.28 2.38
C SER A 135 14.31 3.18 2.76
N ALA A 136 15.42 3.06 2.05
CA ALA A 136 16.63 3.82 2.36
C ALA A 136 16.53 5.31 1.99
N THR A 137 15.83 5.64 0.88
CA THR A 137 15.82 7.01 0.33
C THR A 137 14.57 7.80 0.67
N LEU A 138 13.43 7.14 0.80
CA LEU A 138 12.13 7.75 1.09
C LEU A 138 11.59 7.39 2.48
N GLY A 139 12.17 6.41 3.17
CA GLY A 139 11.65 5.88 4.42
C GLY A 139 10.35 5.07 4.26
N LEU A 140 9.98 4.72 3.02
CA LEU A 140 8.78 3.95 2.69
C LEU A 140 9.12 2.48 2.51
N ASP A 141 8.47 1.60 3.26
CA ASP A 141 8.67 0.14 3.18
C ASP A 141 7.46 -0.56 2.55
N PRO A 142 7.42 -0.71 1.22
CA PRO A 142 6.28 -1.33 0.55
C PRO A 142 6.25 -2.85 0.71
N VAL A 143 5.05 -3.40 0.83
CA VAL A 143 4.77 -4.78 0.44
C VAL A 143 4.89 -4.86 -1.09
N TRP A 144 5.43 -5.95 -1.59
CA TRP A 144 5.50 -6.16 -3.03
C TRP A 144 5.11 -7.56 -3.46
N SER A 145 4.68 -7.66 -4.69
CA SER A 145 4.38 -8.95 -5.31
C SER A 145 4.70 -8.94 -6.80
N VAL A 146 4.93 -10.12 -7.35
CA VAL A 146 5.15 -10.36 -8.78
C VAL A 146 4.16 -11.39 -9.27
N ALA A 147 3.53 -11.15 -10.41
CA ALA A 147 2.65 -12.10 -11.09
C ALA A 147 2.54 -11.78 -12.59
N SER A 148 1.84 -12.64 -13.34
CA SER A 148 1.58 -12.44 -14.77
C SER A 148 0.53 -11.38 -15.09
N SER A 149 -0.27 -10.94 -14.10
CA SER A 149 -1.33 -9.95 -14.26
C SER A 149 -1.45 -8.99 -13.08
N LYS A 150 -2.05 -7.82 -13.32
CA LYS A 150 -2.33 -6.82 -12.27
C LYS A 150 -3.27 -7.36 -11.20
N LEU A 151 -4.28 -8.14 -11.60
CA LEU A 151 -5.23 -8.73 -10.65
C LEU A 151 -4.51 -9.66 -9.68
N VAL A 152 -3.77 -10.63 -10.21
CA VAL A 152 -3.06 -11.63 -9.40
C VAL A 152 -2.01 -10.97 -8.51
N SER A 153 -1.21 -10.04 -9.05
CA SER A 153 -0.21 -9.33 -8.25
C SER A 153 -0.85 -8.50 -7.13
N LYS A 154 -1.98 -7.82 -7.37
CA LYS A 154 -2.70 -7.09 -6.32
C LYS A 154 -3.25 -7.99 -5.23
N VAL A 155 -3.82 -9.13 -5.60
CA VAL A 155 -4.30 -10.14 -4.64
C VAL A 155 -3.13 -10.70 -3.83
N ALA A 156 -2.03 -11.04 -4.49
CA ALA A 156 -0.82 -11.57 -3.83
C ALA A 156 -0.28 -10.60 -2.78
N SER A 157 -0.22 -9.30 -3.08
CA SER A 157 0.20 -8.30 -2.09
C SER A 157 -0.78 -8.15 -0.93
N ARG A 158 -2.09 -8.38 -1.13
CA ARG A 158 -3.09 -8.37 -0.06
C ARG A 158 -2.93 -9.53 0.92
N VAL A 159 -2.53 -10.70 0.41
CA VAL A 159 -2.31 -11.91 1.23
C VAL A 159 -1.19 -11.71 2.24
N VAL A 160 -0.15 -10.95 1.90
CA VAL A 160 1.04 -10.78 2.73
C VAL A 160 1.07 -9.48 3.54
N ARG A 161 -0.02 -8.69 3.51
CA ARG A 161 -0.13 -7.48 4.35
C ARG A 161 -0.12 -7.84 5.84
N PRO A 162 0.41 -6.96 6.69
CA PRO A 162 0.97 -5.61 6.39
C PRO A 162 2.42 -5.61 5.93
N HIS A 163 3.14 -6.74 6.00
CA HIS A 163 4.55 -6.84 5.64
C HIS A 163 4.80 -8.12 4.85
N GLY A 164 5.71 -8.07 3.89
CA GLY A 164 6.15 -9.25 3.15
C GLY A 164 6.17 -9.09 1.64
N GLU A 165 6.36 -10.21 1.00
CA GLU A 165 6.40 -10.34 -0.46
C GLU A 165 5.72 -11.63 -0.92
N TYR A 166 5.24 -11.62 -2.16
CA TYR A 166 4.66 -12.81 -2.77
C TYR A 166 4.96 -12.87 -4.27
N ILE A 167 5.35 -14.04 -4.73
CA ILE A 167 5.62 -14.31 -6.15
C ILE A 167 4.66 -15.41 -6.60
N VAL A 168 3.87 -15.12 -7.62
CA VAL A 168 3.02 -16.10 -8.30
C VAL A 168 3.66 -16.41 -9.64
N GLY A 169 4.12 -17.63 -9.83
CA GLY A 169 4.72 -18.10 -11.08
C GLY A 169 3.71 -18.10 -12.23
N ALA A 170 4.20 -17.94 -13.46
CA ALA A 170 3.36 -18.06 -14.64
C ALA A 170 2.78 -19.47 -14.73
N GLY A 171 1.44 -19.57 -14.85
CA GLY A 171 0.70 -20.84 -14.83
C GLY A 171 0.28 -21.33 -13.44
N GLU A 172 0.66 -20.64 -12.38
CA GLU A 172 0.27 -20.97 -10.99
C GLU A 172 -0.92 -20.15 -10.50
N GLU A 173 -1.47 -19.25 -11.34
CA GLU A 173 -2.48 -18.26 -10.96
C GLU A 173 -3.75 -18.93 -10.41
N ASP A 174 -4.24 -19.98 -11.06
CA ASP A 174 -5.45 -20.68 -10.65
C ASP A 174 -5.25 -21.41 -9.31
N VAL A 175 -4.10 -22.04 -9.13
CA VAL A 175 -3.75 -22.72 -7.87
C VAL A 175 -3.62 -21.72 -6.73
N PHE A 176 -3.06 -20.55 -7.00
CA PHE A 176 -2.95 -19.46 -6.03
C PHE A 176 -4.32 -18.88 -5.66
N LEU A 177 -5.19 -18.61 -6.64
CA LEU A 177 -6.47 -17.93 -6.42
C LEU A 177 -7.55 -18.85 -5.83
N ALA A 178 -7.58 -20.14 -6.22
CA ALA A 178 -8.66 -21.06 -5.87
C ALA A 178 -8.98 -21.15 -4.36
N PRO A 179 -8.01 -21.20 -3.44
CA PRO A 179 -8.29 -21.31 -2.00
C PRO A 179 -8.66 -19.95 -1.33
N LEU A 180 -8.56 -18.83 -2.05
CA LEU A 180 -8.72 -17.50 -1.46
C LEU A 180 -10.20 -17.09 -1.37
N PRO A 181 -10.62 -16.41 -0.31
CA PRO A 181 -11.97 -15.89 -0.20
C PRO A 181 -12.22 -14.79 -1.24
N LEU A 182 -13.43 -14.74 -1.81
CA LEU A 182 -13.81 -13.74 -2.82
C LEU A 182 -13.61 -12.30 -2.36
N SER A 183 -13.74 -12.04 -1.06
CA SER A 183 -13.55 -10.70 -0.47
C SER A 183 -12.13 -10.14 -0.63
N ILE A 184 -11.13 -10.98 -0.95
CA ILE A 184 -9.77 -10.51 -1.21
C ILE A 184 -9.61 -9.90 -2.61
N LEU A 185 -10.54 -10.23 -3.53
CA LEU A 185 -10.49 -9.72 -4.90
C LEU A 185 -10.77 -8.22 -4.95
N PRO A 186 -10.04 -7.45 -5.77
CA PRO A 186 -10.34 -6.04 -5.99
C PRO A 186 -11.73 -5.86 -6.59
N GLY A 187 -12.54 -4.93 -6.04
CA GLY A 187 -13.88 -4.64 -6.54
C GLY A 187 -14.98 -5.58 -6.04
N VAL A 188 -14.64 -6.64 -5.32
CA VAL A 188 -15.62 -7.48 -4.63
C VAL A 188 -15.73 -6.99 -3.19
N THR A 189 -16.84 -6.35 -2.87
CA THR A 189 -17.21 -6.01 -1.48
C THR A 189 -18.01 -7.18 -0.90
N ALA A 190 -17.70 -7.58 0.33
CA ALA A 190 -18.63 -8.41 1.09
C ALA A 190 -19.88 -7.54 1.37
N GLU A 191 -21.04 -7.98 0.87
CA GLU A 191 -22.34 -7.44 1.28
C GLU A 191 -22.61 -7.75 2.75
#